data_77d398bfbb7802c1bca712dffcfe5154
#
_entry.id   77d398bfbb7802c1bca712dffcfe5154
#
_cell.length_a   1.000
_cell.length_b   1.000
_cell.length_c   1.000
_cell.angle_alpha   90.00
_cell.angle_beta   90.00
_cell.angle_gamma   90.00
#
_symmetry.space_group_name_H-M   'P 1'
#
loop_
_entity.id
_entity.type
_entity.pdbx_description
1 polymer ?
#
loop_
_entity_poly.entity_id
_entity_poly.type
_entity_poly.pdbx_seq_one_letter_code
_entity_poly.pdbx_strand_id
1 'polypeptide(L)'
;MVDRRTLASLFRLAALSAAIPASLAGQTIALRTVPVATGDQFLVHPSRNLAMGSVSIALDDPWLDPFLNPALGSLLDESAFLASPTFYGIEGDNGAGRTVPLSGLFSGRRWFGGVAVALQQIVDENGSPAWIVRPGPWLDLRQPRRLDAADATNSYASGFLGLRLSARWSLGAGAAVAKLNAVDGVDLLYAGSQFIDQDGKIWDVRAGLVGDLGEERRLEAAVVHHRFSMNHDVGYLEWVWDPETMQGQVIERIEENLDRTSTTGLHLVFTAPVGERWRAGPTFTVNRKSHPKIPNYDLMNVPRDPGNSWAFNMGVGLGHQRGPLRFGVDVIYEPVWSETWAEAADTVRTTGGTLLQPGDRTVENDFFLSNLHLRLGIGRETERWGFQLGLGASSHETQLEQWNVVEAERREQDESWMEWTPSFGAVLKFPDAEVRYAGRMTTGTGRPSVDFAFREGTDRANDALAAADFLIAPSGPLILQEARVITHQLTVRLPLR
;
A
#
# COMPACT_ATOMS: atom_id res chain seq x y z
N MET A 1 18.34 22.86 -20.84
CA MET A 1 17.55 23.63 -19.86
C MET A 1 16.26 22.84 -19.73
N VAL A 2 16.19 21.96 -18.74
CA VAL A 2 15.14 20.93 -18.61
C VAL A 2 13.89 21.63 -18.07
N ASP A 3 12.77 21.50 -18.78
CA ASP A 3 11.50 22.11 -18.37
C ASP A 3 10.97 21.43 -17.10
N ARG A 4 10.94 22.21 -16.01
CA ARG A 4 10.59 21.80 -14.66
C ARG A 4 9.10 21.41 -14.47
N ARG A 5 8.28 21.63 -15.50
CA ARG A 5 6.80 21.46 -15.45
C ARG A 5 6.37 19.97 -15.41
N THR A 6 7.18 19.09 -15.96
CA THR A 6 6.84 17.67 -16.14
C THR A 6 7.16 16.81 -14.88
N LEU A 7 8.02 17.28 -13.97
CA LEU A 7 8.42 16.53 -12.74
C LEU A 7 7.26 16.37 -11.74
N ALA A 8 6.44 17.38 -11.61
CA ALA A 8 5.36 17.38 -10.62
C ALA A 8 4.17 16.49 -10.99
N SER A 9 3.95 16.26 -12.30
CA SER A 9 2.90 15.34 -12.77
C SER A 9 3.24 13.88 -12.53
N LEU A 10 4.52 13.51 -12.51
CA LEU A 10 4.99 12.15 -12.28
C LEU A 10 4.83 11.68 -10.82
N PHE A 11 4.99 12.61 -9.87
CA PHE A 11 4.82 12.29 -8.45
C PHE A 11 3.39 11.90 -8.05
N ARG A 12 2.38 12.31 -8.81
CA ARG A 12 0.97 11.96 -8.57
C ARG A 12 0.64 10.53 -8.97
N LEU A 13 1.26 10.00 -10.03
CA LEU A 13 1.09 8.59 -10.45
C LEU A 13 1.62 7.63 -9.38
N ALA A 14 2.73 8.00 -8.77
CA ALA A 14 3.44 7.20 -7.81
C ALA A 14 2.69 6.98 -6.50
N ALA A 15 2.01 8.01 -6.01
CA ALA A 15 1.36 7.94 -4.71
C ALA A 15 0.09 7.07 -4.71
N LEU A 16 -0.66 6.96 -5.82
CA LEU A 16 -1.82 6.06 -5.89
C LEU A 16 -1.46 4.58 -5.92
N SER A 17 -0.31 4.24 -6.47
CA SER A 17 0.21 2.87 -6.43
C SER A 17 0.63 2.47 -5.00
N ALA A 18 0.96 3.44 -4.14
CA ALA A 18 1.34 3.21 -2.75
C ALA A 18 0.15 2.85 -1.83
N ALA A 19 -1.08 3.14 -2.24
CA ALA A 19 -2.28 2.89 -1.43
C ALA A 19 -2.78 1.43 -1.48
N ILE A 20 -2.05 0.50 -2.10
CA ILE A 20 -2.43 -0.91 -2.05
C ILE A 20 -1.98 -1.53 -0.73
N PRO A 21 -2.92 -2.13 -0.02
CA PRO A 21 -2.73 -2.64 1.33
C PRO A 21 -1.68 -3.74 1.42
N ALA A 22 -0.55 -3.46 2.04
CA ALA A 22 0.52 -4.44 2.24
C ALA A 22 0.10 -5.64 3.11
N SER A 23 -0.97 -5.56 3.87
CA SER A 23 -1.33 -6.62 4.84
C SER A 23 -2.51 -7.52 4.42
N LEU A 24 -3.44 -7.09 3.58
CA LEU A 24 -4.29 -8.00 2.81
C LEU A 24 -3.51 -8.61 1.65
N ALA A 25 -2.35 -8.06 1.37
CA ALA A 25 -1.56 -8.22 0.18
C ALA A 25 -0.22 -8.95 0.39
N GLY A 26 -0.06 -9.76 1.43
CA GLY A 26 1.21 -10.49 1.66
C GLY A 26 1.75 -11.26 0.43
N GLN A 27 0.98 -11.31 -0.65
CA GLN A 27 1.31 -11.93 -1.93
C GLN A 27 1.03 -11.01 -3.12
N THR A 28 0.53 -9.79 -2.89
CA THR A 28 0.40 -8.75 -3.91
C THR A 28 1.49 -7.70 -3.68
N ILE A 29 2.30 -7.48 -4.71
CA ILE A 29 3.45 -6.58 -4.67
C ILE A 29 2.96 -5.16 -4.91
N ALA A 30 3.25 -4.24 -3.98
CA ALA A 30 2.90 -2.85 -4.10
C ALA A 30 3.92 -2.10 -4.97
N LEU A 31 3.42 -1.17 -5.79
CA LEU A 31 4.27 -0.27 -6.58
C LEU A 31 4.49 0.99 -5.75
N ARG A 32 5.74 1.28 -5.41
CA ARG A 32 6.12 2.48 -4.66
C ARG A 32 7.22 3.21 -5.41
N THR A 33 6.93 4.40 -5.88
CA THR A 33 7.85 5.21 -6.68
C THR A 33 8.38 6.43 -5.94
N VAL A 34 7.87 6.69 -4.72
CA VAL A 34 8.28 7.81 -3.85
C VAL A 34 8.28 7.40 -2.38
N PRO A 35 9.18 7.97 -1.56
CA PRO A 35 9.31 7.67 -0.14
C PRO A 35 8.27 8.39 0.73
N VAL A 36 6.99 8.28 0.40
CA VAL A 36 5.91 8.90 1.19
C VAL A 36 5.61 8.05 2.42
N ALA A 37 5.54 8.70 3.59
CA ALA A 37 5.10 8.07 4.82
C ALA A 37 3.59 7.82 4.75
N THR A 38 3.21 6.55 4.76
CA THR A 38 1.81 6.10 4.85
C THR A 38 1.63 5.23 6.08
N GLY A 39 0.48 5.33 6.73
CA GLY A 39 0.18 4.54 7.91
C GLY A 39 -0.02 3.05 7.61
N ASP A 40 0.04 2.24 8.66
CA ASP A 40 -0.20 0.80 8.58
C ASP A 40 -1.71 0.47 8.50
N GLN A 41 -2.41 1.18 7.64
CA GLN A 41 -3.85 1.11 7.45
C GLN A 41 -4.37 -0.32 7.24
N PHE A 42 -3.61 -1.14 6.56
CA PHE A 42 -4.04 -2.48 6.15
C PHE A 42 -3.50 -3.61 7.03
N LEU A 43 -2.97 -3.27 8.21
CA LEU A 43 -2.63 -4.25 9.24
C LEU A 43 -3.93 -4.71 9.95
N VAL A 44 -4.78 -5.46 9.22
CA VAL A 44 -6.12 -5.89 9.66
C VAL A 44 -6.15 -7.33 10.19
N HIS A 45 -5.02 -7.99 10.24
CA HIS A 45 -4.88 -9.33 10.83
C HIS A 45 -3.84 -9.34 11.95
N PRO A 46 -4.01 -10.19 12.97
CA PRO A 46 -2.96 -10.42 13.95
C PRO A 46 -1.75 -11.10 13.30
N SER A 47 -0.56 -10.75 13.75
CA SER A 47 0.67 -11.41 13.34
C SER A 47 1.54 -11.74 14.54
N ARG A 48 2.00 -12.98 14.60
CA ARG A 48 2.93 -13.45 15.63
C ARG A 48 4.36 -12.99 15.38
N ASN A 49 4.69 -12.70 14.12
CA ASN A 49 6.03 -12.31 13.67
C ASN A 49 6.18 -10.79 13.45
N LEU A 50 5.15 -9.98 13.72
CA LEU A 50 5.19 -8.52 13.52
C LEU A 50 6.38 -7.88 14.25
N ALA A 51 6.56 -8.23 15.52
CA ALA A 51 7.68 -7.74 16.34
C ALA A 51 9.03 -8.40 16.03
N MET A 52 9.07 -9.37 15.13
CA MET A 52 10.26 -10.02 14.62
C MET A 52 10.66 -9.55 13.22
N GLY A 53 10.44 -8.25 12.91
CA GLY A 53 10.72 -7.70 11.59
C GLY A 53 9.83 -8.27 10.48
N SER A 54 8.70 -8.92 10.83
CA SER A 54 7.78 -9.58 9.89
C SER A 54 8.44 -10.68 9.05
N VAL A 55 9.42 -11.41 9.60
CA VAL A 55 9.99 -12.60 8.95
C VAL A 55 8.90 -13.65 8.71
N SER A 56 8.89 -14.26 7.52
CA SER A 56 7.76 -15.07 7.06
C SER A 56 8.13 -16.32 6.24
N ILE A 57 9.29 -16.35 5.57
CA ILE A 57 9.59 -17.42 4.59
C ILE A 57 9.85 -18.77 5.30
N ALA A 58 10.67 -18.76 6.34
CA ALA A 58 11.04 -19.97 7.07
C ALA A 58 10.53 -20.02 8.52
N LEU A 59 9.75 -19.02 8.93
CA LEU A 59 9.08 -18.95 10.22
C LEU A 59 7.57 -18.82 10.03
N ASP A 60 6.83 -19.82 10.49
CA ASP A 60 5.38 -19.85 10.38
C ASP A 60 4.72 -18.80 11.28
N ASP A 61 3.69 -18.14 10.77
CA ASP A 61 2.79 -17.27 11.49
C ASP A 61 1.37 -17.87 11.48
N PRO A 62 1.01 -18.71 12.46
CA PRO A 62 -0.26 -19.44 12.43
C PRO A 62 -1.50 -18.53 12.51
N TRP A 63 -1.32 -17.24 12.80
CA TRP A 63 -2.45 -16.29 12.88
C TRP A 63 -2.66 -15.53 11.56
N LEU A 64 -1.59 -15.25 10.81
CA LEU A 64 -1.62 -14.51 9.57
C LEU A 64 -1.60 -15.43 8.34
N ASP A 65 -0.72 -16.43 8.31
CA ASP A 65 -0.47 -17.27 7.13
C ASP A 65 -1.73 -17.94 6.55
N PRO A 66 -2.72 -18.40 7.35
CA PRO A 66 -3.94 -18.99 6.82
C PRO A 66 -4.83 -18.01 6.03
N PHE A 67 -4.73 -16.71 6.31
CA PHE A 67 -5.42 -15.67 5.53
C PHE A 67 -4.67 -15.33 4.23
N LEU A 68 -3.38 -15.65 4.15
CA LEU A 68 -2.55 -15.47 2.95
C LEU A 68 -2.62 -16.70 2.04
N ASN A 69 -2.38 -17.88 2.58
CA ASN A 69 -2.56 -19.16 1.90
C ASN A 69 -3.56 -20.01 2.70
N PRO A 70 -4.81 -20.11 2.26
CA PRO A 70 -5.87 -20.81 3.00
C PRO A 70 -5.54 -22.24 3.41
N ALA A 71 -4.69 -22.96 2.66
CA ALA A 71 -4.30 -24.31 3.00
C ALA A 71 -3.41 -24.40 4.24
N LEU A 72 -2.72 -23.30 4.63
CA LEU A 72 -1.90 -23.23 5.86
C LEU A 72 -2.73 -23.32 7.15
N GLY A 73 -4.05 -23.11 7.07
CA GLY A 73 -4.94 -23.43 8.18
C GLY A 73 -4.89 -24.90 8.64
N SER A 74 -4.38 -25.80 7.79
CA SER A 74 -4.12 -27.19 8.18
C SER A 74 -3.02 -27.33 9.25
N LEU A 75 -2.17 -26.32 9.42
CA LEU A 75 -1.09 -26.28 10.39
C LEU A 75 -1.50 -25.64 11.73
N LEU A 76 -2.76 -25.26 11.89
CA LEU A 76 -3.28 -24.76 13.16
C LEU A 76 -3.29 -25.87 14.19
N ASP A 77 -2.60 -25.63 15.32
CA ASP A 77 -2.53 -26.60 16.43
C ASP A 77 -3.86 -26.70 17.18
N GLU A 78 -4.55 -25.58 17.36
CA GLU A 78 -5.80 -25.48 18.10
C GLU A 78 -6.70 -24.36 17.57
N SER A 79 -7.98 -24.43 17.90
CA SER A 79 -8.92 -23.36 17.61
C SER A 79 -8.72 -22.21 18.58
N ALA A 80 -8.87 -20.97 18.10
CA ALA A 80 -8.68 -19.79 18.94
C ALA A 80 -9.54 -18.61 18.46
N PHE A 81 -9.88 -17.76 19.41
CA PHE A 81 -10.38 -16.42 19.16
C PHE A 81 -9.24 -15.41 19.39
N LEU A 82 -9.14 -14.41 18.52
CA LEU A 82 -8.14 -13.34 18.62
C LEU A 82 -8.81 -11.97 18.48
N ALA A 83 -8.36 -11.02 19.32
CA ALA A 83 -8.66 -9.61 19.18
C ALA A 83 -7.33 -8.85 19.09
N SER A 84 -7.14 -8.02 18.09
CA SER A 84 -5.83 -7.41 17.81
C SER A 84 -5.94 -5.90 17.51
N PRO A 85 -6.43 -5.07 18.47
CA PRO A 85 -6.45 -3.62 18.27
C PRO A 85 -5.08 -3.11 17.85
N THR A 86 -5.08 -2.32 16.78
CA THR A 86 -3.89 -1.75 16.16
C THR A 86 -4.05 -0.25 16.04
N PHE A 87 -2.99 0.49 16.35
CA PHE A 87 -2.94 1.94 16.29
C PHE A 87 -1.70 2.34 15.50
N TYR A 88 -1.82 3.29 14.61
CA TYR A 88 -0.66 3.93 14.00
C TYR A 88 -0.80 5.46 14.05
N GLY A 89 0.35 6.13 14.04
CA GLY A 89 0.44 7.58 13.89
C GLY A 89 1.61 7.94 12.99
N ILE A 90 1.44 9.00 12.21
CA ILE A 90 2.47 9.60 11.37
C ILE A 90 2.94 10.88 12.03
N GLU A 91 4.24 11.01 12.23
CA GLU A 91 4.85 12.16 12.92
C GLU A 91 4.48 13.50 12.26
N GLY A 92 4.34 14.56 13.05
CA GLY A 92 4.03 15.90 12.57
C GLY A 92 2.54 16.12 12.30
N ASP A 93 1.65 15.40 12.99
CA ASP A 93 0.19 15.44 12.82
C ASP A 93 -0.26 15.13 11.37
N ASN A 94 0.52 14.29 10.68
CA ASN A 94 0.29 13.91 9.28
C ASN A 94 -0.70 12.75 9.11
N GLY A 95 -1.44 12.40 10.15
CA GLY A 95 -2.45 11.37 10.12
C GLY A 95 -2.25 10.28 11.17
N ALA A 96 -3.33 9.59 11.46
CA ALA A 96 -3.37 8.47 12.39
C ALA A 96 -4.48 7.48 12.02
N GLY A 97 -4.38 6.26 12.53
CA GLY A 97 -5.43 5.28 12.36
C GLY A 97 -5.55 4.32 13.53
N ARG A 98 -6.76 3.84 13.74
CA ARG A 98 -7.06 2.78 14.70
C ARG A 98 -7.92 1.72 14.06
N THR A 99 -7.53 0.47 14.26
CA THR A 99 -8.21 -0.71 13.70
C THR A 99 -8.50 -1.68 14.82
N VAL A 100 -9.69 -2.28 14.82
CA VAL A 100 -10.08 -3.31 15.78
C VAL A 100 -10.39 -4.60 15.02
N PRO A 101 -9.38 -5.44 14.76
CA PRO A 101 -9.58 -6.76 14.16
C PRO A 101 -10.04 -7.77 15.21
N LEU A 102 -11.03 -8.56 14.83
CA LEU A 102 -11.51 -9.73 15.56
C LEU A 102 -11.44 -10.94 14.64
N SER A 103 -10.87 -12.04 15.08
CA SER A 103 -10.78 -13.26 14.28
C SER A 103 -11.03 -14.52 15.08
N GLY A 104 -11.64 -15.50 14.43
CA GLY A 104 -11.82 -16.85 14.92
C GLY A 104 -11.16 -17.83 13.99
N LEU A 105 -10.29 -18.69 14.54
CA LEU A 105 -9.62 -19.77 13.84
C LEU A 105 -10.14 -21.09 14.39
N PHE A 106 -10.44 -22.04 13.52
CA PHE A 106 -10.80 -23.38 13.95
C PHE A 106 -9.93 -24.46 13.30
N SER A 107 -9.54 -25.42 14.08
CA SER A 107 -8.76 -26.57 13.67
C SER A 107 -9.52 -27.84 13.99
N GLY A 108 -9.91 -28.60 12.96
CA GLY A 108 -10.58 -29.88 13.10
C GLY A 108 -9.79 -31.00 12.43
N ARG A 109 -10.24 -32.22 12.60
CA ARG A 109 -9.52 -33.41 12.06
C ARG A 109 -9.40 -33.40 10.54
N ARG A 110 -10.44 -33.04 9.84
CA ARG A 110 -10.53 -33.02 8.38
C ARG A 110 -10.68 -31.62 7.80
N TRP A 111 -11.43 -30.77 8.48
CA TRP A 111 -11.74 -29.39 8.08
C TRP A 111 -11.02 -28.40 8.99
N PHE A 112 -10.62 -27.31 8.43
CA PHE A 112 -10.05 -26.16 9.15
C PHE A 112 -10.52 -24.87 8.47
N GLY A 113 -10.48 -23.77 9.20
CA GLY A 113 -10.90 -22.50 8.65
C GLY A 113 -10.73 -21.34 9.61
N GLY A 114 -11.17 -20.18 9.15
CA GLY A 114 -11.18 -18.99 9.99
C GLY A 114 -11.99 -17.87 9.36
N VAL A 115 -12.39 -16.95 10.22
CA VAL A 115 -13.07 -15.72 9.84
C VAL A 115 -12.42 -14.55 10.56
N ALA A 116 -12.34 -13.39 9.92
CA ALA A 116 -11.91 -12.17 10.54
C ALA A 116 -12.77 -11.00 10.07
N VAL A 117 -13.02 -10.06 10.98
CA VAL A 117 -13.67 -8.79 10.69
C VAL A 117 -12.85 -7.68 11.33
N ALA A 118 -12.80 -6.52 10.71
CA ALA A 118 -12.15 -5.37 11.30
C ALA A 118 -12.93 -4.09 10.99
N LEU A 119 -13.01 -3.21 11.98
CA LEU A 119 -13.46 -1.84 11.81
C LEU A 119 -12.27 -0.92 11.99
N GLN A 120 -12.14 0.06 11.13
CA GLN A 120 -11.04 1.00 11.14
C GLN A 120 -11.54 2.41 11.03
N GLN A 121 -10.93 3.30 11.78
CA GLN A 121 -11.08 4.74 11.64
C GLN A 121 -9.73 5.33 11.28
N ILE A 122 -9.73 6.19 10.27
CA ILE A 122 -8.58 6.99 9.86
C ILE A 122 -8.87 8.43 10.25
N VAL A 123 -7.86 9.10 10.78
CA VAL A 123 -7.91 10.52 11.13
C VAL A 123 -6.78 11.19 10.37
N ASP A 124 -7.11 12.14 9.56
CA ASP A 124 -6.16 13.05 8.92
C ASP A 124 -6.41 14.43 9.52
N GLU A 125 -5.51 14.86 10.42
CA GLU A 125 -5.70 16.11 11.18
C GLU A 125 -5.17 17.32 10.42
N ASN A 126 -4.22 17.13 9.50
CA ASN A 126 -3.54 18.21 8.78
C ASN A 126 -3.58 18.03 7.26
N GLY A 127 -4.76 17.83 6.71
CA GLY A 127 -4.93 17.84 5.25
C GLY A 127 -4.27 19.08 4.64
N SER A 128 -3.67 18.93 3.46
CA SER A 128 -3.11 20.07 2.72
C SER A 128 -4.12 21.19 2.68
N PRO A 129 -3.73 22.43 3.03
CA PRO A 129 -4.69 23.53 3.04
C PRO A 129 -5.31 23.71 1.66
N ALA A 130 -6.63 23.83 1.62
CA ALA A 130 -7.33 24.22 0.39
C ALA A 130 -6.97 25.65 0.03
N TRP A 131 -6.79 25.93 -1.26
CA TRP A 131 -6.60 27.30 -1.76
C TRP A 131 -7.49 27.58 -2.96
N ILE A 132 -7.79 28.85 -3.13
CA ILE A 132 -8.56 29.31 -4.27
C ILE A 132 -7.60 29.52 -5.45
N VAL A 133 -7.84 28.77 -6.52
CA VAL A 133 -7.12 28.91 -7.79
C VAL A 133 -7.68 30.11 -8.56
N ARG A 134 -6.84 31.08 -8.89
CA ARG A 134 -7.24 32.21 -9.71
C ARG A 134 -6.09 32.71 -10.59
N PRO A 135 -6.36 33.27 -11.77
CA PRO A 135 -5.36 34.00 -12.53
C PRO A 135 -5.07 35.36 -11.86
N GLY A 136 -3.80 35.62 -11.50
CA GLY A 136 -3.36 36.89 -10.95
C GLY A 136 -2.74 36.80 -9.54
N PRO A 137 -2.42 37.94 -8.91
CA PRO A 137 -1.82 37.96 -7.59
C PRO A 137 -2.75 37.33 -6.55
N TRP A 138 -2.21 36.42 -5.77
CA TRP A 138 -2.94 35.56 -4.83
C TRP A 138 -3.55 36.35 -3.68
N LEU A 139 -4.81 36.09 -3.38
CA LEU A 139 -5.38 36.30 -2.04
C LEU A 139 -5.22 34.98 -1.30
N ASP A 140 -4.45 35.02 -0.25
CA ASP A 140 -4.25 33.87 0.65
C ASP A 140 -5.53 33.65 1.47
N LEU A 141 -6.46 32.88 0.92
CA LEU A 141 -7.67 32.46 1.63
C LEU A 141 -7.48 30.99 2.01
N ARG A 142 -6.62 30.73 2.98
CA ARG A 142 -6.43 29.41 3.56
C ARG A 142 -7.71 28.99 4.27
N GLN A 143 -8.38 28.00 3.74
CA GLN A 143 -9.41 27.31 4.47
C GLN A 143 -8.88 25.94 4.91
N PRO A 144 -9.06 25.55 6.18
CA PRO A 144 -8.70 24.21 6.61
C PRO A 144 -9.54 23.20 5.81
N ARG A 145 -8.90 22.15 5.33
CA ARG A 145 -9.58 21.03 4.70
C ARG A 145 -10.55 20.40 5.70
N ARG A 146 -11.78 20.18 5.32
CA ARG A 146 -12.72 19.36 6.08
C ARG A 146 -12.59 17.92 5.62
N LEU A 147 -12.01 17.08 6.47
CA LEU A 147 -12.36 15.67 6.49
C LEU A 147 -13.60 15.55 7.36
N ASP A 148 -14.67 15.02 6.80
CA ASP A 148 -15.81 14.65 7.62
C ASP A 148 -15.42 13.38 8.39
N ALA A 149 -15.05 13.51 9.66
CA ALA A 149 -14.57 12.42 10.51
C ALA A 149 -15.58 11.26 10.63
N ALA A 150 -16.86 11.49 10.29
CA ALA A 150 -17.90 10.47 10.28
C ALA A 150 -17.73 9.48 9.12
N ASP A 151 -17.13 9.88 8.00
CA ASP A 151 -17.02 9.07 6.79
C ASP A 151 -15.67 8.35 6.65
N ALA A 152 -14.69 8.67 7.49
CA ALA A 152 -13.37 8.04 7.49
C ALA A 152 -13.35 6.65 8.17
N THR A 153 -14.42 5.86 8.01
CA THR A 153 -14.55 4.53 8.61
C THR A 153 -14.50 3.45 7.54
N ASN A 154 -13.50 2.58 7.63
CA ASN A 154 -13.36 1.41 6.77
C ASN A 154 -13.85 0.15 7.49
N SER A 155 -14.33 -0.82 6.72
CA SER A 155 -14.72 -2.13 7.23
C SER A 155 -14.13 -3.24 6.38
N TYR A 156 -13.69 -4.30 7.06
CA TYR A 156 -13.05 -5.45 6.45
C TYR A 156 -13.70 -6.73 6.93
N ALA A 157 -13.88 -7.69 6.03
CA ALA A 157 -14.30 -9.05 6.37
C ALA A 157 -13.50 -10.03 5.52
N SER A 158 -13.01 -11.09 6.13
CA SER A 158 -12.30 -12.15 5.44
C SER A 158 -12.62 -13.51 6.04
N GLY A 159 -12.42 -14.55 5.26
CA GLY A 159 -12.57 -15.90 5.75
C GLY A 159 -11.93 -16.91 4.82
N PHE A 160 -11.59 -18.05 5.38
CA PHE A 160 -11.07 -19.18 4.63
C PHE A 160 -11.63 -20.50 5.16
N LEU A 161 -11.67 -21.49 4.29
CA LEU A 161 -12.04 -22.86 4.59
C LEU A 161 -11.11 -23.80 3.86
N GLY A 162 -10.68 -24.86 4.52
CA GLY A 162 -9.80 -25.84 3.92
C GLY A 162 -10.07 -27.27 4.36
N LEU A 163 -9.48 -28.20 3.64
CA LEU A 163 -9.66 -29.63 3.78
C LEU A 163 -8.30 -30.33 3.76
N ARG A 164 -8.04 -31.22 4.72
CA ARG A 164 -6.97 -32.19 4.64
C ARG A 164 -7.38 -33.32 3.70
N LEU A 165 -6.78 -33.34 2.49
CA LEU A 165 -7.06 -34.34 1.46
C LEU A 165 -6.44 -35.69 1.81
N SER A 166 -5.28 -35.66 2.43
CA SER A 166 -4.53 -36.80 2.92
C SER A 166 -3.67 -36.41 4.13
N ALA A 167 -2.87 -37.33 4.63
CA ALA A 167 -1.88 -37.03 5.67
C ALA A 167 -0.81 -36.05 5.21
N ARG A 168 -0.62 -35.84 3.90
CA ARG A 168 0.44 -35.00 3.31
C ARG A 168 -0.06 -33.77 2.58
N TRP A 169 -1.31 -33.74 2.16
CA TRP A 169 -1.82 -32.68 1.28
C TRP A 169 -3.06 -32.00 1.86
N SER A 170 -3.05 -30.69 1.83
CA SER A 170 -4.18 -29.87 2.22
C SER A 170 -4.48 -28.82 1.15
N LEU A 171 -5.77 -28.54 0.96
CA LEU A 171 -6.29 -27.54 0.03
C LEU A 171 -7.15 -26.55 0.82
N GLY A 172 -7.11 -25.28 0.43
CA GLY A 172 -7.95 -24.26 1.03
C GLY A 172 -8.39 -23.21 0.03
N ALA A 173 -9.50 -22.57 0.32
CA ALA A 173 -9.99 -21.41 -0.41
C ALA A 173 -10.38 -20.32 0.57
N GLY A 174 -10.16 -19.06 0.20
CA GLY A 174 -10.46 -17.91 1.02
C GLY A 174 -10.94 -16.73 0.19
N ALA A 175 -11.61 -15.81 0.87
CA ALA A 175 -12.02 -14.55 0.29
C ALA A 175 -11.92 -13.43 1.34
N ALA A 176 -11.67 -12.21 0.86
CA ALA A 176 -11.76 -11.01 1.66
C ALA A 176 -12.51 -9.92 0.90
N VAL A 177 -13.22 -9.09 1.63
CA VAL A 177 -13.90 -7.90 1.12
C VAL A 177 -13.62 -6.74 2.05
N ALA A 178 -13.51 -5.54 1.48
CA ALA A 178 -13.46 -4.32 2.28
C ALA A 178 -14.36 -3.25 1.65
N LYS A 179 -14.96 -2.41 2.49
CA LYS A 179 -15.49 -1.11 2.12
C LYS A 179 -14.54 -0.05 2.66
N LEU A 180 -14.10 0.85 1.80
CA LEU A 180 -13.15 1.90 2.11
C LEU A 180 -13.82 3.25 1.89
N ASN A 181 -13.90 4.06 2.94
CA ASN A 181 -14.31 5.44 2.86
C ASN A 181 -13.13 6.40 3.07
N ALA A 182 -11.95 5.86 3.40
CA ALA A 182 -10.72 6.63 3.49
C ALA A 182 -9.49 5.74 3.20
N VAL A 183 -8.55 6.30 2.45
CA VAL A 183 -7.22 5.73 2.22
C VAL A 183 -6.19 6.78 2.59
N ASP A 184 -5.28 6.42 3.50
CA ASP A 184 -4.22 7.29 3.97
C ASP A 184 -3.27 7.68 2.82
N GLY A 185 -2.89 8.95 2.74
CA GLY A 185 -2.01 9.50 1.70
C GLY A 185 -2.71 9.92 0.40
N VAL A 186 -4.01 9.73 0.27
CA VAL A 186 -4.78 10.19 -0.91
C VAL A 186 -4.79 11.72 -0.99
N ASP A 187 -4.74 12.42 0.13
CA ASP A 187 -4.62 13.87 0.21
C ASP A 187 -3.40 14.42 -0.54
N LEU A 188 -2.32 13.64 -0.62
CA LEU A 188 -1.11 14.00 -1.36
C LEU A 188 -1.29 14.03 -2.87
N LEU A 189 -2.28 13.28 -3.37
CA LEU A 189 -2.63 13.24 -4.79
C LEU A 189 -3.45 14.45 -5.21
N TYR A 190 -4.25 14.96 -4.30
CA TYR A 190 -5.23 16.01 -4.53
C TYR A 190 -4.89 17.25 -3.71
N ALA A 191 -3.61 17.64 -3.76
CA ALA A 191 -3.13 18.83 -3.06
C ALA A 191 -3.92 20.08 -3.49
N GLY A 192 -4.28 20.92 -2.51
CA GLY A 192 -5.08 22.13 -2.74
C GLY A 192 -6.59 21.89 -2.84
N SER A 193 -7.07 20.65 -2.76
CA SER A 193 -8.49 20.38 -2.68
C SER A 193 -9.10 20.85 -1.35
N GLN A 194 -10.36 21.22 -1.37
CA GLN A 194 -11.14 21.60 -0.19
C GLN A 194 -11.62 20.35 0.58
N PHE A 195 -12.05 19.32 -0.14
CA PHE A 195 -12.45 18.05 0.41
C PHE A 195 -12.11 16.92 -0.56
N ILE A 196 -12.03 15.69 -0.04
CA ILE A 196 -11.96 14.46 -0.80
C ILE A 196 -12.96 13.50 -0.16
N ASP A 197 -13.99 13.14 -0.90
CA ASP A 197 -14.91 12.06 -0.53
C ASP A 197 -14.49 10.78 -1.24
N GLN A 198 -14.46 9.68 -0.50
CA GLN A 198 -13.92 8.42 -0.98
C GLN A 198 -14.94 7.30 -0.79
N ASP A 199 -15.26 6.57 -1.85
CA ASP A 199 -16.05 5.33 -1.78
C ASP A 199 -15.35 4.21 -2.55
N GLY A 200 -14.87 3.22 -1.83
CA GLY A 200 -14.08 2.14 -2.39
C GLY A 200 -14.46 0.75 -1.90
N LYS A 201 -14.05 -0.23 -2.71
CA LYS A 201 -14.26 -1.65 -2.44
C LYS A 201 -13.03 -2.47 -2.81
N ILE A 202 -12.71 -3.43 -1.97
CA ILE A 202 -11.72 -4.46 -2.24
C ILE A 202 -12.41 -5.81 -2.33
N TRP A 203 -11.99 -6.60 -3.31
CA TRP A 203 -12.28 -8.02 -3.44
C TRP A 203 -10.98 -8.78 -3.57
N ASP A 204 -10.82 -9.81 -2.76
CA ASP A 204 -9.67 -10.71 -2.82
C ASP A 204 -10.19 -12.15 -2.71
N VAL A 205 -9.76 -13.01 -3.64
CA VAL A 205 -10.07 -14.43 -3.61
C VAL A 205 -8.79 -15.23 -3.75
N ARG A 206 -8.67 -16.29 -2.98
CA ARG A 206 -7.46 -17.10 -2.90
C ARG A 206 -7.77 -18.59 -2.93
N ALA A 207 -6.88 -19.34 -3.57
CA ALA A 207 -6.86 -20.79 -3.48
C ALA A 207 -5.44 -21.22 -3.11
N GLY A 208 -5.32 -22.13 -2.15
CA GLY A 208 -4.05 -22.54 -1.61
C GLY A 208 -3.88 -24.05 -1.57
N LEU A 209 -2.65 -24.49 -1.69
CA LEU A 209 -2.22 -25.89 -1.56
C LEU A 209 -1.02 -25.93 -0.63
N VAL A 210 -0.99 -26.91 0.27
CA VAL A 210 0.17 -27.23 1.12
C VAL A 210 0.44 -28.71 1.01
N GLY A 211 1.71 -29.05 0.76
CA GLY A 211 2.19 -30.43 0.66
C GLY A 211 3.33 -30.68 1.63
N ASP A 212 3.20 -31.72 2.46
CA ASP A 212 4.30 -32.32 3.23
C ASP A 212 4.99 -33.37 2.36
N LEU A 213 6.22 -33.08 1.96
CA LEU A 213 7.03 -33.96 1.11
C LEU A 213 7.85 -34.98 1.90
N GLY A 214 7.65 -35.03 3.21
CA GLY A 214 8.43 -35.85 4.15
C GLY A 214 9.73 -35.20 4.58
N GLU A 215 10.30 -35.71 5.67
CA GLU A 215 11.54 -35.18 6.26
C GLU A 215 11.46 -33.66 6.59
N GLU A 216 10.32 -33.20 7.10
CA GLU A 216 10.04 -31.77 7.39
C GLU A 216 10.14 -30.84 6.17
N ARG A 217 10.09 -31.37 4.94
CA ARG A 217 10.06 -30.57 3.70
C ARG A 217 8.63 -30.19 3.38
N ARG A 218 8.40 -28.92 3.09
CA ARG A 218 7.07 -28.40 2.79
C ARG A 218 7.08 -27.59 1.49
N LEU A 219 6.06 -27.84 0.68
CA LEU A 219 5.73 -27.05 -0.51
C LEU A 219 4.41 -26.31 -0.26
N GLU A 220 4.38 -25.05 -0.57
CA GLU A 220 3.22 -24.19 -0.49
C GLU A 220 2.99 -23.53 -1.86
N ALA A 221 1.73 -23.47 -2.27
CA ALA A 221 1.33 -22.75 -3.47
C ALA A 221 0.03 -21.99 -3.17
N ALA A 222 -0.07 -20.77 -3.63
CA ALA A 222 -1.31 -19.98 -3.56
C ALA A 222 -1.50 -19.18 -4.85
N VAL A 223 -2.75 -19.14 -5.33
CA VAL A 223 -3.19 -18.24 -6.39
C VAL A 223 -4.07 -17.20 -5.77
N VAL A 224 -3.86 -15.94 -6.14
CA VAL A 224 -4.62 -14.79 -5.67
C VAL A 224 -5.19 -14.01 -6.84
N HIS A 225 -6.44 -13.57 -6.70
CA HIS A 225 -7.03 -12.56 -7.56
C HIS A 225 -7.59 -11.44 -6.68
N HIS A 226 -7.04 -10.25 -6.85
CA HIS A 226 -7.36 -9.06 -6.07
C HIS A 226 -7.91 -7.98 -7.00
N ARG A 227 -8.98 -7.33 -6.59
CA ARG A 227 -9.56 -6.19 -7.29
C ARG A 227 -9.77 -5.05 -6.32
N PHE A 228 -9.21 -3.93 -6.65
CA PHE A 228 -9.40 -2.64 -5.99
C PHE A 228 -10.26 -1.75 -6.88
N SER A 229 -11.22 -1.05 -6.28
CA SER A 229 -12.03 -0.04 -6.96
C SER A 229 -12.29 1.09 -5.98
N MET A 230 -11.95 2.32 -6.34
CA MET A 230 -12.14 3.51 -5.53
C MET A 230 -12.70 4.62 -6.40
N ASN A 231 -13.67 5.36 -5.89
CA ASN A 231 -14.11 6.64 -6.41
C ASN A 231 -13.63 7.75 -5.47
N HIS A 232 -13.10 8.82 -6.02
CA HIS A 232 -12.70 10.02 -5.29
C HIS A 232 -13.44 11.21 -5.87
N ASP A 233 -14.36 11.78 -5.10
CA ASP A 233 -14.99 13.05 -5.42
C ASP A 233 -14.18 14.16 -4.76
N VAL A 234 -13.50 14.96 -5.57
CA VAL A 234 -12.50 15.94 -5.10
C VAL A 234 -13.02 17.33 -5.37
N GLY A 235 -13.27 18.10 -4.33
CA GLY A 235 -13.74 19.47 -4.41
C GLY A 235 -12.59 20.49 -4.42
N TYR A 236 -12.61 21.39 -5.39
CA TYR A 236 -11.69 22.51 -5.49
C TYR A 236 -12.44 23.84 -5.49
N LEU A 237 -11.82 24.88 -4.94
CA LEU A 237 -12.29 26.25 -5.06
C LEU A 237 -11.61 26.89 -6.26
N GLU A 238 -12.38 27.31 -7.24
CA GLU A 238 -11.88 27.94 -8.46
C GLU A 238 -12.41 29.38 -8.56
N TRP A 239 -11.53 30.32 -8.89
CA TRP A 239 -11.95 31.69 -9.15
C TRP A 239 -12.19 31.84 -10.65
N VAL A 240 -13.40 32.15 -11.02
CA VAL A 240 -13.83 32.37 -12.41
C VAL A 240 -14.19 33.81 -12.61
N TRP A 241 -13.63 34.41 -13.69
CA TRP A 241 -14.00 35.71 -14.13
C TRP A 241 -15.20 35.63 -15.09
N ASP A 242 -16.28 36.32 -14.75
CA ASP A 242 -17.42 36.45 -15.62
C ASP A 242 -17.28 37.76 -16.48
N PRO A 243 -17.01 37.63 -17.78
CA PRO A 243 -16.83 38.79 -18.65
C PRO A 243 -18.12 39.56 -18.90
N GLU A 244 -19.32 38.97 -18.69
CA GLU A 244 -20.59 39.65 -18.91
C GLU A 244 -20.92 40.57 -17.74
N THR A 245 -20.65 40.12 -16.52
CA THR A 245 -20.90 40.90 -15.30
C THR A 245 -19.69 41.72 -14.87
N MET A 246 -18.53 41.51 -15.51
CA MET A 246 -17.24 42.11 -15.09
C MET A 246 -16.90 41.83 -13.60
N GLN A 247 -17.29 40.66 -13.09
CA GLN A 247 -17.07 40.26 -11.71
C GLN A 247 -16.37 38.92 -11.65
N GLY A 248 -15.48 38.80 -10.67
CA GLY A 248 -14.89 37.50 -10.30
C GLY A 248 -15.70 36.82 -9.19
N GLN A 249 -15.94 35.54 -9.32
CA GLN A 249 -16.59 34.74 -8.31
C GLN A 249 -15.80 33.49 -8.02
N VAL A 250 -15.90 33.00 -6.79
CA VAL A 250 -15.35 31.69 -6.42
C VAL A 250 -16.46 30.66 -6.60
N ILE A 251 -16.18 29.65 -7.39
CA ILE A 251 -17.07 28.51 -7.60
C ILE A 251 -16.41 27.25 -7.03
N GLU A 252 -17.22 26.31 -6.63
CA GLU A 252 -16.77 24.96 -6.28
C GLU A 252 -16.82 24.09 -7.53
N ARG A 253 -15.70 23.38 -7.80
CA ARG A 253 -15.60 22.41 -8.87
C ARG A 253 -15.32 21.04 -8.27
N ILE A 254 -16.15 20.06 -8.62
CA ILE A 254 -16.01 18.67 -8.16
C ILE A 254 -15.46 17.83 -9.31
N GLU A 255 -14.42 17.08 -9.03
CA GLU A 255 -13.82 16.11 -9.96
C GLU A 255 -14.08 14.69 -9.45
N GLU A 256 -14.65 13.85 -10.30
CA GLU A 256 -14.76 12.42 -10.06
C GLU A 256 -13.53 11.70 -10.59
N ASN A 257 -12.80 11.01 -9.72
CA ASN A 257 -11.63 10.21 -10.07
C ASN A 257 -11.87 8.75 -9.73
N LEU A 258 -11.77 7.88 -10.72
CA LEU A 258 -11.95 6.44 -10.56
C LEU A 258 -10.60 5.74 -10.55
N ASP A 259 -10.35 4.89 -9.55
CA ASP A 259 -9.24 3.94 -9.55
C ASP A 259 -9.81 2.52 -9.60
N ARG A 260 -9.34 1.74 -10.57
CA ARG A 260 -9.75 0.35 -10.75
C ARG A 260 -8.55 -0.49 -11.13
N THR A 261 -8.08 -1.29 -10.20
CA THR A 261 -6.93 -2.15 -10.39
C THR A 261 -7.31 -3.61 -10.19
N SER A 262 -6.86 -4.46 -11.10
CA SER A 262 -7.00 -5.91 -11.00
C SER A 262 -5.63 -6.55 -10.96
N THR A 263 -5.36 -7.39 -9.95
CA THR A 263 -4.10 -8.10 -9.77
C THR A 263 -4.37 -9.59 -9.70
N THR A 264 -3.65 -10.36 -10.52
CA THR A 264 -3.65 -11.82 -10.42
C THR A 264 -2.23 -12.26 -10.09
N GLY A 265 -2.07 -13.16 -9.12
CA GLY A 265 -0.77 -13.61 -8.66
C GLY A 265 -0.68 -15.10 -8.38
N LEU A 266 0.56 -15.59 -8.45
CA LEU A 266 0.97 -16.91 -8.00
C LEU A 266 2.06 -16.74 -6.96
N HIS A 267 1.94 -17.45 -5.86
CA HIS A 267 2.93 -17.48 -4.78
C HIS A 267 3.34 -18.92 -4.49
N LEU A 268 4.64 -19.14 -4.41
CA LEU A 268 5.25 -20.45 -4.13
C LEU A 268 6.27 -20.32 -3.02
N VAL A 269 6.25 -21.23 -2.07
CA VAL A 269 7.28 -21.36 -1.03
C VAL A 269 7.68 -22.84 -0.95
N PHE A 270 8.97 -23.06 -0.87
CA PHE A 270 9.51 -24.37 -0.51
C PHE A 270 10.41 -24.23 0.69
N THR A 271 10.22 -25.04 1.69
CA THR A 271 11.07 -25.06 2.87
C THR A 271 11.54 -26.47 3.19
N ALA A 272 12.78 -26.56 3.68
CA ALA A 272 13.41 -27.81 4.06
C ALA A 272 14.26 -27.62 5.31
N PRO A 273 14.48 -28.69 6.10
CA PRO A 273 15.40 -28.65 7.24
C PRO A 273 16.84 -28.48 6.76
N VAL A 274 17.60 -27.67 7.51
CA VAL A 274 19.03 -27.47 7.34
C VAL A 274 19.71 -27.86 8.66
N GLY A 275 20.28 -29.06 8.69
CA GLY A 275 20.75 -29.68 9.93
C GLY A 275 19.57 -29.98 10.86
N GLU A 276 19.85 -30.09 12.18
CA GLU A 276 18.86 -30.55 13.16
C GLU A 276 17.88 -29.48 13.66
N ARG A 277 18.20 -28.18 13.46
CA ARG A 277 17.51 -27.09 14.17
C ARG A 277 17.02 -25.96 13.30
N TRP A 278 17.48 -25.93 12.07
CA TRP A 278 17.18 -24.84 11.14
C TRP A 278 16.28 -25.30 10.02
N ARG A 279 15.51 -24.38 9.50
CA ARG A 279 14.70 -24.54 8.29
C ARG A 279 15.04 -23.41 7.34
N ALA A 280 15.18 -23.70 6.07
CA ALA A 280 15.45 -22.69 5.07
C ALA A 280 14.68 -23.00 3.79
N GLY A 281 14.51 -22.01 2.94
CA GLY A 281 13.94 -22.22 1.63
C GLY A 281 13.71 -20.96 0.83
N PRO A 282 13.49 -21.13 -0.49
CA PRO A 282 13.13 -20.05 -1.39
C PRO A 282 11.63 -19.73 -1.35
N THR A 283 11.32 -18.48 -1.68
CA THR A 283 9.99 -18.03 -2.06
C THR A 283 10.02 -17.40 -3.45
N PHE A 284 8.93 -17.54 -4.17
CA PHE A 284 8.72 -16.91 -5.47
C PHE A 284 7.28 -16.42 -5.57
N THR A 285 7.10 -15.16 -5.94
CA THR A 285 5.80 -14.57 -6.24
C THR A 285 5.85 -13.91 -7.60
N VAL A 286 4.80 -14.03 -8.37
CA VAL A 286 4.59 -13.24 -9.58
C VAL A 286 3.21 -12.65 -9.57
N ASN A 287 3.12 -11.35 -9.86
CA ASN A 287 1.87 -10.63 -10.01
C ASN A 287 1.78 -9.97 -11.39
N ARG A 288 0.63 -10.08 -12.00
CA ARG A 288 0.21 -9.25 -13.12
C ARG A 288 -0.87 -8.31 -12.65
N LYS A 289 -0.62 -7.02 -12.79
CA LYS A 289 -1.55 -5.96 -12.44
C LYS A 289 -1.99 -5.24 -13.71
N SER A 290 -3.29 -4.99 -13.85
CA SER A 290 -3.85 -4.22 -14.95
C SER A 290 -4.67 -3.07 -14.41
N HIS A 291 -4.55 -1.92 -15.07
CA HIS A 291 -5.28 -0.71 -14.79
C HIS A 291 -6.14 -0.40 -16.00
N PRO A 292 -7.47 -0.30 -15.88
CA PRO A 292 -8.33 0.11 -16.98
C PRO A 292 -8.21 1.62 -17.22
N LYS A 293 -8.57 2.04 -18.41
CA LYS A 293 -8.69 3.46 -18.77
C LYS A 293 -9.66 4.18 -17.83
N ILE A 294 -9.22 5.28 -17.24
CA ILE A 294 -10.06 6.16 -16.44
C ILE A 294 -10.52 7.32 -17.32
N PRO A 295 -11.85 7.56 -17.47
CA PRO A 295 -12.34 8.66 -18.26
C PRO A 295 -12.24 9.94 -17.43
N ASN A 296 -11.29 10.73 -17.45
CA ASN A 296 -11.20 12.09 -16.90
C ASN A 296 -9.75 12.59 -16.84
N TYR A 297 -8.97 12.34 -17.87
CA TYR A 297 -7.59 12.87 -17.88
C TYR A 297 -7.52 14.38 -18.05
N ASP A 298 -8.55 15.01 -18.63
CA ASP A 298 -8.55 16.44 -18.92
C ASP A 298 -8.33 17.27 -17.66
N LEU A 299 -8.64 16.70 -16.50
CA LEU A 299 -8.50 17.33 -15.19
C LEU A 299 -7.25 16.92 -14.44
N MET A 300 -6.55 15.91 -14.87
CA MET A 300 -5.49 15.30 -14.06
C MET A 300 -4.10 15.43 -14.64
N ASN A 301 -3.79 16.13 -15.65
CA ASN A 301 -2.44 16.32 -16.21
C ASN A 301 -1.43 15.15 -16.03
N VAL A 302 -1.91 14.00 -15.56
CA VAL A 302 -1.15 12.80 -15.24
C VAL A 302 -1.87 11.62 -15.84
N PRO A 303 -1.30 10.99 -16.86
CA PRO A 303 -1.85 9.75 -17.40
C PRO A 303 -1.80 8.68 -16.31
N ARG A 304 -2.96 8.34 -15.77
CA ARG A 304 -3.06 7.26 -14.79
C ARG A 304 -3.21 5.91 -15.44
N ASP A 305 -3.74 5.86 -16.64
CA ASP A 305 -4.14 4.62 -17.27
C ASP A 305 -4.51 4.80 -18.74
N PRO A 306 -4.49 3.77 -19.48
CA PRO A 306 -4.35 2.38 -19.11
C PRO A 306 -2.92 1.99 -18.77
N GLY A 307 -2.75 0.83 -18.11
CA GLY A 307 -1.42 0.32 -17.75
C GLY A 307 -1.39 -1.17 -17.44
N ASN A 308 -0.22 -1.73 -17.54
CA ASN A 308 0.08 -3.10 -17.16
C ASN A 308 1.37 -3.15 -16.33
N SER A 309 1.38 -3.98 -15.30
CA SER A 309 2.57 -4.19 -14.49
C SER A 309 2.82 -5.67 -14.27
N TRP A 310 4.09 -6.05 -14.30
CA TRP A 310 4.58 -7.34 -13.87
C TRP A 310 5.51 -7.13 -12.70
N ALA A 311 5.20 -7.76 -11.58
CA ALA A 311 5.99 -7.70 -10.37
C ALA A 311 6.39 -9.10 -9.93
N PHE A 312 7.63 -9.24 -9.53
CA PHE A 312 8.19 -10.50 -9.05
C PHE A 312 8.76 -10.29 -7.65
N ASN A 313 8.71 -11.35 -6.85
CA ASN A 313 9.34 -11.38 -5.53
C ASN A 313 10.09 -12.71 -5.46
N MET A 314 11.40 -12.62 -5.33
CA MET A 314 12.31 -13.75 -5.24
C MET A 314 13.07 -13.66 -3.94
N GLY A 315 12.86 -14.60 -3.03
CA GLY A 315 13.46 -14.53 -1.71
C GLY A 315 13.98 -15.86 -1.22
N VAL A 316 14.81 -15.76 -0.19
CA VAL A 316 15.25 -16.89 0.61
C VAL A 316 15.09 -16.55 2.08
N GLY A 317 14.64 -17.55 2.85
CA GLY A 317 14.47 -17.44 4.29
C GLY A 317 15.25 -18.50 5.03
N LEU A 318 15.72 -18.13 6.23
CA LEU A 318 16.31 -19.02 7.21
C LEU A 318 15.63 -18.81 8.54
N GLY A 319 15.14 -19.88 9.17
CA GLY A 319 14.42 -19.85 10.44
C GLY A 319 14.90 -20.89 11.43
N HIS A 320 14.79 -20.56 12.69
CA HIS A 320 14.99 -21.46 13.82
C HIS A 320 13.81 -21.33 14.78
N GLN A 321 13.13 -22.45 15.06
CA GLN A 321 11.91 -22.47 15.89
C GLN A 321 11.89 -23.65 16.84
N ARG A 322 13.01 -24.03 17.44
CA ARG A 322 13.06 -25.13 18.40
C ARG A 322 13.37 -24.62 19.83
N GLY A 323 12.59 -25.10 20.79
CA GLY A 323 12.70 -24.66 22.18
C GLY A 323 12.21 -23.20 22.35
N PRO A 324 12.74 -22.47 23.35
CA PRO A 324 12.29 -21.10 23.64
C PRO A 324 12.81 -20.05 22.68
N LEU A 325 13.82 -20.36 21.87
CA LEU A 325 14.45 -19.42 20.95
C LEU A 325 13.79 -19.49 19.57
N ARG A 326 13.45 -18.34 19.03
CA ARG A 326 13.01 -18.13 17.64
C ARG A 326 13.97 -17.17 16.98
N PHE A 327 14.36 -17.46 15.76
CA PHE A 327 15.20 -16.59 14.94
C PHE A 327 14.77 -16.71 13.49
N GLY A 328 14.82 -15.61 12.75
CA GLY A 328 14.51 -15.61 11.33
C GLY A 328 15.26 -14.54 10.58
N VAL A 329 15.57 -14.85 9.33
CA VAL A 329 16.15 -13.94 8.34
C VAL A 329 15.48 -14.20 7.02
N ASP A 330 14.97 -13.14 6.37
CA ASP A 330 14.49 -13.18 4.99
C ASP A 330 15.27 -12.14 4.16
N VAL A 331 15.68 -12.53 2.97
CA VAL A 331 16.23 -11.64 1.94
C VAL A 331 15.39 -11.80 0.70
N ILE A 332 14.83 -10.69 0.20
CA ILE A 332 13.86 -10.69 -0.88
C ILE A 332 14.25 -9.62 -1.90
N TYR A 333 14.42 -10.02 -3.15
CA TYR A 333 14.59 -9.13 -4.29
C TYR A 333 13.27 -9.01 -5.05
N GLU A 334 12.86 -7.78 -5.34
CA GLU A 334 11.55 -7.47 -5.90
C GLU A 334 11.69 -6.53 -7.12
N PRO A 335 11.93 -7.08 -8.32
CA PRO A 335 11.88 -6.32 -9.56
C PRO A 335 10.44 -6.14 -10.05
N VAL A 336 10.12 -4.93 -10.54
CA VAL A 336 8.82 -4.60 -11.10
C VAL A 336 8.99 -3.84 -12.41
N TRP A 337 8.25 -4.26 -13.43
CA TRP A 337 8.11 -3.55 -14.69
C TRP A 337 6.68 -3.05 -14.80
N SER A 338 6.51 -1.76 -15.04
CA SER A 338 5.19 -1.13 -15.16
C SER A 338 5.18 -0.18 -16.34
N GLU A 339 4.22 -0.37 -17.23
CA GLU A 339 3.95 0.47 -18.38
C GLU A 339 2.62 1.18 -18.17
N THR A 340 2.59 2.50 -18.33
CA THR A 340 1.36 3.30 -18.34
C THR A 340 1.37 4.28 -19.49
N TRP A 341 0.21 4.70 -19.99
CA TRP A 341 0.13 5.66 -21.08
C TRP A 341 -1.12 6.53 -21.01
N ALA A 342 -1.09 7.69 -21.65
CA ALA A 342 -2.27 8.49 -21.93
C ALA A 342 -2.66 8.36 -23.42
N GLU A 343 -3.94 8.51 -23.68
CA GLU A 343 -4.49 8.50 -25.03
C GLU A 343 -5.16 9.86 -25.33
N ALA A 344 -5.10 10.29 -26.58
CA ALA A 344 -5.79 11.48 -27.04
C ALA A 344 -7.31 11.31 -26.88
N ALA A 345 -7.98 12.24 -26.24
CA ALA A 345 -9.44 12.29 -26.16
C ALA A 345 -10.04 12.83 -27.47
N ASP A 346 -9.37 13.81 -28.09
CA ASP A 346 -9.69 14.44 -29.38
C ASP A 346 -8.48 14.42 -30.30
N THR A 347 -8.64 14.92 -31.53
CA THR A 347 -7.53 15.08 -32.47
C THR A 347 -6.53 16.09 -31.93
N VAL A 348 -5.30 15.65 -31.63
CA VAL A 348 -4.20 16.46 -31.13
C VAL A 348 -3.13 16.64 -32.21
N ARG A 349 -2.65 17.86 -32.41
CA ARG A 349 -1.51 18.14 -33.30
C ARG A 349 -0.22 18.10 -32.49
N THR A 350 0.72 17.26 -32.90
CA THR A 350 2.06 17.23 -32.32
C THR A 350 2.90 18.43 -32.76
N THR A 351 3.97 18.74 -32.03
CA THR A 351 4.94 19.79 -32.44
C THR A 351 5.59 19.50 -33.78
N GLY A 352 5.71 18.21 -34.17
CA GLY A 352 6.17 17.80 -35.51
C GLY A 352 5.12 17.90 -36.61
N GLY A 353 3.90 18.37 -36.29
CA GLY A 353 2.82 18.56 -37.25
C GLY A 353 1.97 17.32 -37.54
N THR A 354 2.26 16.19 -36.96
CA THR A 354 1.46 14.96 -37.08
C THR A 354 0.15 15.13 -36.29
N LEU A 355 -0.95 14.58 -36.82
CA LEU A 355 -2.23 14.54 -36.14
C LEU A 355 -2.42 13.20 -35.47
N LEU A 356 -2.51 13.21 -34.13
CA LEU A 356 -2.94 12.06 -33.34
C LEU A 356 -4.47 12.01 -33.33
N GLN A 357 -5.03 10.85 -33.55
CA GLN A 357 -6.47 10.63 -33.52
C GLN A 357 -6.91 10.23 -32.08
N PRO A 358 -8.21 10.38 -31.76
CA PRO A 358 -8.74 9.85 -30.50
C PRO A 358 -8.34 8.38 -30.28
N GLY A 359 -7.71 8.08 -29.14
CA GLY A 359 -7.18 6.76 -28.79
C GLY A 359 -5.70 6.56 -29.11
N ASP A 360 -5.05 7.46 -29.87
CA ASP A 360 -3.60 7.40 -30.05
C ASP A 360 -2.88 7.81 -28.76
N ARG A 361 -1.70 7.23 -28.50
CA ARG A 361 -0.91 7.52 -27.31
C ARG A 361 -0.30 8.91 -27.38
N THR A 362 -0.49 9.69 -26.31
CA THR A 362 0.06 11.05 -26.17
C THR A 362 1.27 11.10 -25.26
N VAL A 363 1.26 10.27 -24.21
CA VAL A 363 2.38 10.09 -23.29
C VAL A 363 2.53 8.61 -22.99
N GLU A 364 3.76 8.13 -22.97
CA GLU A 364 4.12 6.76 -22.58
C GLU A 364 5.09 6.82 -21.41
N ASN A 365 4.89 5.97 -20.41
CA ASN A 365 5.76 5.85 -19.24
C ASN A 365 6.15 4.39 -19.04
N ASP A 366 7.44 4.16 -19.00
CA ASP A 366 8.03 2.88 -18.65
C ASP A 366 8.75 2.99 -17.32
N PHE A 367 8.29 2.23 -16.33
CA PHE A 367 8.88 2.16 -15.00
C PHE A 367 9.59 0.84 -14.79
N PHE A 368 10.80 0.92 -14.26
CA PHE A 368 11.49 -0.22 -13.67
C PHE A 368 11.77 0.08 -12.20
N LEU A 369 11.28 -0.78 -11.30
CA LEU A 369 11.55 -0.70 -9.88
C LEU A 369 12.42 -1.90 -9.47
N SER A 370 13.44 -1.64 -8.66
CA SER A 370 14.36 -2.63 -8.11
C SER A 370 14.39 -2.49 -6.60
N ASN A 371 13.66 -3.36 -5.89
CA ASN A 371 13.55 -3.31 -4.44
C ASN A 371 14.32 -4.48 -3.81
N LEU A 372 14.97 -4.22 -2.68
CA LEU A 372 15.62 -5.24 -1.86
C LEU A 372 15.13 -5.13 -0.42
N HIS A 373 14.58 -6.22 0.12
CA HIS A 373 14.10 -6.28 1.50
C HIS A 373 14.92 -7.26 2.31
N LEU A 374 15.38 -6.80 3.47
CA LEU A 374 16.01 -7.59 4.51
C LEU A 374 15.09 -7.58 5.74
N ARG A 375 14.77 -8.76 6.28
CA ARG A 375 14.02 -8.89 7.51
C ARG A 375 14.81 -9.76 8.47
N LEU A 376 14.94 -9.29 9.70
CA LEU A 376 15.65 -9.96 10.78
C LEU A 376 14.74 -10.04 12.01
N GLY A 377 14.71 -11.19 12.64
CA GLY A 377 13.92 -11.35 13.85
C GLY A 377 14.58 -12.32 14.83
N ILE A 378 14.54 -11.95 16.10
CA ILE A 378 14.93 -12.82 17.21
C ILE A 378 13.89 -12.72 18.30
N GLY A 379 13.55 -13.84 18.89
CA GLY A 379 12.62 -13.89 20.01
C GLY A 379 12.95 -15.03 20.96
N ARG A 380 12.58 -14.84 22.21
CA ARG A 380 12.62 -15.90 23.22
C ARG A 380 11.23 -15.98 23.88
N GLU A 381 10.62 -17.15 23.81
CA GLU A 381 9.34 -17.41 24.44
C GLU A 381 9.47 -18.56 25.42
N THR A 382 9.09 -18.30 26.65
CA THR A 382 8.98 -19.31 27.72
C THR A 382 7.51 -19.73 27.88
N GLU A 383 7.23 -20.55 28.86
CA GLU A 383 5.85 -20.94 29.19
C GLU A 383 4.98 -19.78 29.72
N ARG A 384 5.59 -18.73 30.29
CA ARG A 384 4.85 -17.61 30.91
C ARG A 384 5.06 -16.26 30.23
N TRP A 385 6.20 -16.03 29.65
CA TRP A 385 6.55 -14.75 29.04
C TRP A 385 7.49 -14.94 27.87
N GLY A 386 7.56 -13.92 27.04
CA GLY A 386 8.49 -13.84 25.92
C GLY A 386 8.78 -12.41 25.52
N PHE A 387 9.84 -12.24 24.76
CA PHE A 387 10.18 -10.99 24.10
C PHE A 387 10.62 -11.25 22.66
N GLN A 388 10.49 -10.24 21.83
CA GLN A 388 10.83 -10.28 20.41
C GLN A 388 11.49 -8.96 20.02
N LEU A 389 12.49 -9.06 19.15
CA LEU A 389 13.13 -7.91 18.49
C LEU A 389 13.22 -8.20 17.00
N GLY A 390 13.06 -7.19 16.21
CA GLY A 390 13.14 -7.30 14.78
C GLY A 390 13.65 -6.04 14.10
N LEU A 391 14.10 -6.21 12.87
CA LEU A 391 14.52 -5.14 11.99
C LEU A 391 14.10 -5.48 10.57
N GLY A 392 13.33 -4.59 9.95
CA GLY A 392 13.13 -4.52 8.53
C GLY A 392 14.05 -3.45 7.92
N ALA A 393 14.64 -3.73 6.78
CA ALA A 393 15.33 -2.75 5.96
C ALA A 393 14.91 -2.95 4.50
N SER A 394 14.52 -1.87 3.82
CA SER A 394 14.10 -1.92 2.43
C SER A 394 14.85 -0.84 1.65
N SER A 395 15.53 -1.26 0.60
CA SER A 395 16.11 -0.36 -0.41
C SER A 395 15.20 -0.33 -1.61
N HIS A 396 14.84 0.85 -2.05
CA HIS A 396 14.00 1.09 -3.21
C HIS A 396 14.79 1.87 -4.26
N GLU A 397 14.66 1.46 -5.50
CA GLU A 397 15.19 2.16 -6.66
C GLU A 397 14.10 2.17 -7.72
N THR A 398 13.83 3.34 -8.30
CA THR A 398 12.83 3.55 -9.34
C THR A 398 13.46 4.28 -10.50
N GLN A 399 13.33 3.73 -11.69
CA GLN A 399 13.74 4.34 -12.95
C GLN A 399 12.48 4.58 -13.79
N LEU A 400 12.37 5.77 -14.36
CA LEU A 400 11.29 6.15 -15.27
C LEU A 400 11.87 6.64 -16.58
N GLU A 401 11.40 6.07 -17.67
CA GLU A 401 11.51 6.62 -19.01
C GLU A 401 10.14 7.11 -19.48
N GLN A 402 10.02 8.39 -19.81
CA GLN A 402 8.80 8.99 -20.31
C GLN A 402 9.02 9.52 -21.73
N TRP A 403 8.09 9.22 -22.61
CA TRP A 403 8.00 9.78 -23.95
C TRP A 403 6.72 10.61 -24.10
N ASN A 404 6.87 11.93 -24.29
CA ASN A 404 5.78 12.81 -24.67
C ASN A 404 5.73 12.89 -26.20
N VAL A 405 4.77 12.17 -26.78
CA VAL A 405 4.60 12.07 -28.24
C VAL A 405 4.16 13.41 -28.84
N VAL A 406 3.37 14.18 -28.09
CA VAL A 406 2.84 15.49 -28.54
C VAL A 406 3.97 16.51 -28.69
N GLU A 407 4.86 16.58 -27.74
CA GLU A 407 5.98 17.53 -27.70
C GLU A 407 7.27 16.94 -28.30
N ALA A 408 7.29 15.64 -28.63
CA ALA A 408 8.46 14.88 -29.06
C ALA A 408 9.61 15.00 -28.05
N GLU A 409 9.30 14.96 -26.77
CA GLU A 409 10.25 15.10 -25.67
C GLU A 409 10.41 13.78 -24.92
N ARG A 410 11.69 13.38 -24.67
CA ARG A 410 12.04 12.24 -23.84
C ARG A 410 12.58 12.72 -22.51
N ARG A 411 12.19 12.01 -21.47
CA ARG A 411 12.61 12.29 -20.12
C ARG A 411 12.99 11.01 -19.38
N GLU A 412 14.04 11.09 -18.58
CA GLU A 412 14.50 10.01 -17.71
C GLU A 412 14.58 10.54 -16.28
N GLN A 413 14.20 9.71 -15.32
CA GLN A 413 14.27 10.03 -13.90
C GLN A 413 14.62 8.80 -13.10
N ASP A 414 15.59 8.94 -12.18
CA ASP A 414 16.02 7.93 -11.24
C ASP A 414 15.79 8.43 -9.81
N GLU A 415 15.18 7.59 -8.98
CA GLU A 415 14.94 7.86 -7.55
C GLU A 415 15.38 6.66 -6.73
N SER A 416 15.97 6.90 -5.55
CA SER A 416 16.32 5.83 -4.62
C SER A 416 16.22 6.28 -3.18
N TRP A 417 15.78 5.37 -2.30
CA TRP A 417 15.72 5.62 -0.86
C TRP A 417 15.82 4.33 -0.05
N MET A 418 16.05 4.47 1.26
CA MET A 418 16.05 3.36 2.21
C MET A 418 15.06 3.59 3.33
N GLU A 419 14.34 2.54 3.68
CA GLU A 419 13.45 2.50 4.84
C GLU A 419 13.98 1.53 5.89
N TRP A 420 13.83 1.93 7.15
CA TRP A 420 14.20 1.12 8.30
C TRP A 420 12.99 0.94 9.21
N THR A 421 12.74 -0.29 9.61
CA THR A 421 11.60 -0.63 10.47
C THR A 421 12.07 -1.49 11.65
N PRO A 422 12.70 -0.90 12.69
CA PRO A 422 12.90 -1.59 13.95
C PRO A 422 11.57 -1.95 14.59
N SER A 423 11.53 -3.12 15.23
CA SER A 423 10.34 -3.62 15.91
C SER A 423 10.71 -4.34 17.21
N PHE A 424 9.77 -4.35 18.15
CA PHE A 424 9.92 -5.04 19.42
C PHE A 424 8.57 -5.57 19.90
N GLY A 425 8.60 -6.60 20.74
CA GLY A 425 7.40 -7.18 21.29
C GLY A 425 7.60 -7.91 22.61
N ALA A 426 6.50 -8.02 23.32
CA ALA A 426 6.41 -8.74 24.58
C ALA A 426 5.21 -9.70 24.55
N VAL A 427 5.35 -10.83 25.23
CA VAL A 427 4.35 -11.88 25.31
C VAL A 427 4.13 -12.27 26.76
N LEU A 428 2.87 -12.35 27.18
CA LEU A 428 2.46 -12.89 28.47
C LEU A 428 1.49 -14.03 28.22
N LYS A 429 1.78 -15.21 28.81
CA LYS A 429 0.98 -16.41 28.65
C LYS A 429 0.32 -16.77 29.98
N PHE A 430 -0.98 -16.95 29.94
CA PHE A 430 -1.82 -17.41 31.04
C PHE A 430 -2.40 -18.78 30.66
N PRO A 431 -2.97 -19.53 31.61
CA PRO A 431 -3.54 -20.85 31.32
C PRO A 431 -4.60 -20.85 30.22
N ASP A 432 -5.40 -19.80 30.15
CA ASP A 432 -6.54 -19.67 29.23
C ASP A 432 -6.44 -18.46 28.29
N ALA A 433 -5.33 -17.75 28.26
CA ALA A 433 -5.14 -16.57 27.43
C ALA A 433 -3.67 -16.31 27.11
N GLU A 434 -3.43 -15.69 25.98
CA GLU A 434 -2.13 -15.13 25.63
C GLU A 434 -2.31 -13.65 25.23
N VAL A 435 -1.47 -12.79 25.77
CA VAL A 435 -1.44 -11.36 25.43
C VAL A 435 -0.09 -11.06 24.79
N ARG A 436 -0.12 -10.49 23.59
CA ARG A 436 1.06 -10.03 22.86
C ARG A 436 0.96 -8.54 22.59
N TYR A 437 2.08 -7.88 22.75
CA TYR A 437 2.29 -6.54 22.27
C TYR A 437 3.37 -6.54 21.19
N ALA A 438 3.14 -5.81 20.10
CA ALA A 438 4.11 -5.54 19.06
C ALA A 438 4.12 -4.04 18.77
N GLY A 439 5.31 -3.46 18.77
CA GLY A 439 5.57 -2.08 18.35
C GLY A 439 6.57 -2.06 17.22
N ARG A 440 6.35 -1.18 16.23
CA ARG A 440 7.31 -0.92 15.16
C ARG A 440 7.33 0.55 14.79
N MET A 441 8.45 1.00 14.25
CA MET A 441 8.65 2.36 13.78
C MET A 441 9.32 2.32 12.42
N THR A 442 8.69 2.92 11.39
CA THR A 442 9.28 3.06 10.05
C THR A 442 9.86 4.45 9.90
N THR A 443 11.09 4.54 9.40
CA THR A 443 11.83 5.76 9.11
C THR A 443 12.39 5.71 7.69
N GLY A 444 12.89 6.82 7.16
CA GLY A 444 13.37 6.93 5.77
C GLY A 444 12.26 7.29 4.80
N THR A 445 11.11 7.71 5.33
CA THR A 445 9.97 8.23 4.58
C THR A 445 9.67 9.65 5.02
N GLY A 446 8.84 10.36 4.27
CA GLY A 446 8.47 11.73 4.59
C GLY A 446 7.08 12.12 4.12
N ARG A 447 6.65 13.31 4.54
CA ARG A 447 5.44 13.97 4.07
C ARG A 447 5.79 15.32 3.44
N PRO A 448 5.06 15.79 2.42
CA PRO A 448 5.24 17.13 1.89
C PRO A 448 5.05 18.19 2.99
N SER A 449 6.01 19.11 3.10
CA SER A 449 5.88 20.22 4.06
C SER A 449 4.80 21.20 3.64
N VAL A 450 4.02 21.68 4.61
CA VAL A 450 3.00 22.74 4.39
C VAL A 450 3.67 24.05 3.93
N ASP A 451 4.91 24.30 4.33
CA ASP A 451 5.70 25.47 3.91
C ASP A 451 6.15 25.40 2.45
N PHE A 452 6.05 24.25 1.82
CA PHE A 452 6.53 24.02 0.48
C PHE A 452 5.79 24.85 -0.58
N ALA A 453 4.47 24.99 -0.44
CA ALA A 453 3.65 25.72 -1.41
C ALA A 453 3.94 27.24 -1.43
N PHE A 454 4.64 27.78 -0.42
CA PHE A 454 4.77 29.22 -0.20
C PHE A 454 6.20 29.76 -0.19
N ARG A 455 7.23 28.90 -0.12
CA ARG A 455 8.61 29.35 0.09
C ARG A 455 9.40 29.61 -1.18
N GLU A 456 9.01 29.06 -2.33
CA GLU A 456 9.73 29.23 -3.59
C GLU A 456 9.02 30.12 -4.60
N GLY A 457 8.77 31.34 -4.21
CA GLY A 457 8.65 32.42 -5.17
C GLY A 457 7.27 32.61 -5.77
N THR A 458 6.63 33.67 -5.33
CA THR A 458 5.50 34.34 -5.96
C THR A 458 5.64 34.51 -7.49
N ASP A 459 6.85 34.57 -8.02
CA ASP A 459 7.09 34.74 -9.46
C ASP A 459 6.87 33.44 -10.26
N ARG A 460 7.20 32.26 -9.69
CA ARG A 460 7.02 30.98 -10.40
C ARG A 460 5.59 30.43 -10.33
N ALA A 461 4.86 30.75 -9.29
CA ALA A 461 3.44 30.42 -9.19
C ALA A 461 2.63 31.18 -10.28
N ASN A 462 3.01 32.42 -10.57
CA ASN A 462 2.38 33.19 -11.64
C ASN A 462 2.67 32.62 -13.03
N ASP A 463 3.87 32.07 -13.27
CA ASP A 463 4.22 31.43 -14.54
C ASP A 463 3.48 30.09 -14.73
N ALA A 464 3.25 29.33 -13.66
CA ALA A 464 2.48 28.08 -13.72
C ALA A 464 0.99 28.32 -13.95
N LEU A 465 0.44 29.42 -13.42
CA LEU A 465 -0.94 29.84 -13.65
C LEU A 465 -1.17 30.45 -15.01
N ALA A 466 -0.18 31.13 -15.59
CA ALA A 466 -0.28 31.68 -16.94
C ALA A 466 -0.32 30.59 -18.03
N ALA A 467 0.09 29.37 -17.72
CA ALA A 467 0.02 28.22 -18.62
C ALA A 467 -1.29 27.41 -18.51
N ALA A 468 -2.22 27.90 -17.74
CA ALA A 468 -3.69 27.75 -17.71
C ALA A 468 -4.40 26.43 -18.03
N ASP A 469 -3.78 25.27 -18.00
CA ASP A 469 -4.48 23.98 -17.99
C ASP A 469 -4.11 23.15 -16.74
N PHE A 470 -4.51 23.54 -15.68
CA PHE A 470 -5.17 23.24 -14.44
C PHE A 470 -4.91 21.96 -13.67
N LEU A 471 -3.84 21.86 -13.05
CA LEU A 471 -3.71 21.43 -11.65
C LEU A 471 -2.39 21.99 -11.22
N ILE A 472 -2.37 22.89 -10.24
CA ILE A 472 -1.13 23.43 -9.70
C ILE A 472 -0.41 22.27 -9.01
N ALA A 473 0.35 21.54 -9.79
CA ALA A 473 1.39 20.70 -9.24
C ALA A 473 2.50 21.61 -8.76
N PRO A 474 3.12 21.34 -7.60
CA PRO A 474 4.30 22.08 -7.16
C PRO A 474 5.35 22.09 -8.28
N SER A 475 5.81 23.26 -8.68
CA SER A 475 6.82 23.44 -9.71
C SER A 475 8.21 23.20 -9.12
N GLY A 476 8.59 21.96 -8.89
CA GLY A 476 9.90 21.65 -8.35
C GLY A 476 10.02 20.20 -7.88
N PRO A 477 11.20 19.76 -7.42
CA PRO A 477 11.32 18.45 -6.81
C PRO A 477 10.43 18.37 -5.56
N LEU A 478 9.83 17.20 -5.32
CA LEU A 478 9.08 16.96 -4.10
C LEU A 478 10.04 17.04 -2.90
N ILE A 479 9.87 18.06 -2.05
CA ILE A 479 10.63 18.17 -0.82
C ILE A 479 9.80 17.54 0.29
N LEU A 480 10.28 16.41 0.79
CA LEU A 480 9.66 15.71 1.92
C LEU A 480 10.35 16.15 3.21
N GLN A 481 9.58 16.46 4.22
CA GLN A 481 10.04 16.45 5.60
C GLN A 481 10.03 15.03 6.10
N GLU A 482 11.11 14.61 6.77
CA GLU A 482 11.16 13.30 7.40
C GLU A 482 9.94 13.11 8.31
N ALA A 483 9.21 12.03 8.10
CA ALA A 483 8.08 11.65 8.92
C ALA A 483 8.19 10.17 9.29
N ARG A 484 8.09 9.86 10.58
CA ARG A 484 8.13 8.49 11.09
C ARG A 484 6.71 7.97 11.21
N VAL A 485 6.56 6.67 10.93
CA VAL A 485 5.32 5.97 11.18
C VAL A 485 5.51 5.04 12.37
N ILE A 486 4.71 5.23 13.41
CA ILE A 486 4.76 4.40 14.63
C ILE A 486 3.49 3.57 14.69
N THR A 487 3.65 2.26 14.86
CA THR A 487 2.52 1.32 14.92
C THR A 487 2.60 0.48 16.18
N HIS A 488 1.46 0.29 16.82
CA HIS A 488 1.26 -0.54 17.99
C HIS A 488 0.15 -1.55 17.72
N GLN A 489 0.38 -2.82 17.99
CA GLN A 489 -0.63 -3.87 17.96
C GLN A 489 -0.64 -4.60 19.30
N LEU A 490 -1.82 -4.71 19.90
CA LEU A 490 -2.05 -5.52 21.10
C LEU A 490 -2.93 -6.70 20.71
N THR A 491 -2.44 -7.92 20.80
CA THR A 491 -3.21 -9.13 20.48
C THR A 491 -3.54 -9.90 21.75
N VAL A 492 -4.82 -10.19 21.92
CA VAL A 492 -5.33 -11.13 22.95
C VAL A 492 -5.81 -12.37 22.23
N ARG A 493 -5.28 -13.53 22.61
CA ARG A 493 -5.66 -14.83 22.09
C ARG A 493 -6.32 -15.67 23.19
N LEU A 494 -7.48 -16.23 22.89
CA LEU A 494 -8.20 -17.16 23.74
C LEU A 494 -8.31 -18.51 23.04
N PRO A 495 -7.63 -19.56 23.52
CA PRO A 495 -7.78 -20.91 22.96
C PRO A 495 -9.22 -21.41 23.19
N LEU A 496 -9.80 -22.03 22.18
CA LEU A 496 -11.12 -22.66 22.25
C LEU A 496 -10.93 -24.15 22.49
N ARG A 497 -11.36 -24.61 23.65
CA ARG A 497 -11.26 -26.03 24.08
C ARG A 497 -12.51 -26.80 23.69
#